data_f072bed430a438ebb91acce93cc78b02
#
_entry.id   f072bed430a438ebb91acce93cc78b02
#
_cell.length_a   1.000
_cell.length_b   1.000
_cell.length_c   1.000
_cell.angle_alpha   90.00
_cell.angle_beta   90.00
_cell.angle_gamma   90.00
#
_symmetry.space_group_name_H-M   'P 1'
#
loop_
_entity.id
_entity.type
_entity.pdbx_description
1 polymer ?
#
loop_
_entity_poly.entity_id
_entity_poly.type
_entity_poly.pdbx_seq_one_letter_code
_entity_poly.pdbx_strand_id
1 'polypeptide(L)'
;MIYQASISNQRVIPDFDQALIWSAILLLSLGLVMVYSASISIAETGPGTDGYAAYFLVRHGVYLVVGLLIGLFAFQIPMRLWQKYSLYPFLLGTVLLVLVLIPGIGHEVNGSRRWLSLLVVNLQPSEFMKLFVVIYVANYTIQRAANLDSFSKGFAPMLTVMMVLGLLLLCEPDLGAFVVITAIVMAILFLGGMNLKLFVGIIGLSLVSLLALIWIEPYRMQRIMGFINPWNDPYGTGYQLSHALIAFGRGGWHGVGIGGSVEKLFYLPEAHTDFLLAVIAEELGFIGVVAVIILFTWLVVRAFVIGRQAATRERYFPALVAQGIGVWLGIQTFINMGVNMGVLPTKGLTLPLMSFGGSSIVANCIALAVLLRVDWENRQLMKGYTI
;
A
#
# COMPACT_ATOMS: atom_id res chain seq x y z
N MET A 1 14.65 19.23 59.09
CA MET A 1 14.58 19.60 57.67
C MET A 1 14.73 18.32 56.87
N ILE A 2 13.62 17.75 56.47
CA ILE A 2 13.61 16.52 55.65
C ILE A 2 13.45 17.00 54.20
N TYR A 3 14.52 16.91 53.41
CA TYR A 3 14.49 17.10 51.96
C TYR A 3 13.78 15.89 51.35
N GLN A 4 12.48 16.02 51.08
CA GLN A 4 11.82 15.10 50.16
C GLN A 4 12.31 15.42 48.75
N ALA A 5 13.25 14.62 48.27
CA ALA A 5 13.57 14.54 46.87
C ALA A 5 12.34 14.06 46.13
N SER A 6 11.61 14.93 45.47
CA SER A 6 10.60 14.58 44.49
C SER A 6 11.31 13.88 43.35
N ILE A 7 11.28 12.55 43.37
CA ILE A 7 11.65 11.73 42.20
C ILE A 7 10.58 12.06 41.16
N SER A 8 10.89 13.04 40.33
CA SER A 8 10.10 13.27 39.12
C SER A 8 10.22 11.98 38.29
N ASN A 9 9.13 11.24 38.20
CA ASN A 9 8.97 10.12 37.29
C ASN A 9 9.07 10.68 35.86
N GLN A 10 10.26 11.06 35.41
CA GLN A 10 10.52 11.38 34.03
C GLN A 10 10.26 10.10 33.24
N ARG A 11 9.06 10.02 32.62
CA ARG A 11 8.76 8.93 31.69
C ARG A 11 9.85 8.95 30.62
N VAL A 12 10.71 7.93 30.62
CA VAL A 12 11.71 7.76 29.58
C VAL A 12 10.98 7.66 28.23
N ILE A 13 11.13 8.70 27.41
CA ILE A 13 10.54 8.70 26.07
C ILE A 13 11.40 7.77 25.22
N PRO A 14 10.88 6.63 24.74
CA PRO A 14 11.64 5.72 23.89
C PRO A 14 12.00 6.42 22.57
N ASP A 15 13.08 5.98 21.92
CA ASP A 15 13.55 6.61 20.68
C ASP A 15 12.63 6.37 19.49
N PHE A 16 11.86 5.28 19.51
CA PHE A 16 10.96 4.87 18.45
C PHE A 16 9.62 4.39 18.99
N ASP A 17 8.61 4.41 18.11
CA ASP A 17 7.31 3.83 18.36
C ASP A 17 7.36 2.30 18.31
N GLN A 18 7.42 1.67 19.48
CA GLN A 18 7.50 0.22 19.61
C GLN A 18 6.30 -0.48 18.96
N ALA A 19 5.12 0.12 19.08
CA ALA A 19 3.89 -0.47 18.53
C ALA A 19 3.90 -0.49 17.00
N LEU A 20 4.42 0.56 16.35
CA LEU A 20 4.61 0.61 14.90
C LEU A 20 5.63 -0.44 14.45
N ILE A 21 6.77 -0.53 15.14
CA ILE A 21 7.84 -1.47 14.79
C ILE A 21 7.35 -2.91 14.90
N TRP A 22 6.73 -3.29 16.03
CA TRP A 22 6.27 -4.67 16.21
C TRP A 22 5.16 -5.05 15.24
N SER A 23 4.20 -4.15 14.95
CA SER A 23 3.18 -4.45 13.96
C SER A 23 3.76 -4.67 12.56
N ALA A 24 4.76 -3.87 12.17
CA ALA A 24 5.45 -4.03 10.89
C ALA A 24 6.26 -5.33 10.82
N ILE A 25 7.03 -5.65 11.87
CA ILE A 25 7.83 -6.90 11.94
C ILE A 25 6.91 -8.11 11.87
N LEU A 26 5.81 -8.12 12.62
CA LEU A 26 4.86 -9.25 12.62
C LEU A 26 4.22 -9.44 11.24
N LEU A 27 3.80 -8.35 10.56
CA LEU A 27 3.25 -8.43 9.21
C LEU A 27 4.27 -8.95 8.19
N LEU A 28 5.50 -8.43 8.22
CA LEU A 28 6.59 -8.86 7.32
C LEU A 28 6.95 -10.33 7.55
N SER A 29 7.04 -10.76 8.81
CA SER A 29 7.38 -12.14 9.17
C SER A 29 6.27 -13.12 8.78
N LEU A 30 5.02 -12.76 9.06
CA LEU A 30 3.86 -13.55 8.66
C LEU A 30 3.75 -13.62 7.13
N GLY A 31 3.99 -12.48 6.44
CA GLY A 31 4.05 -12.43 4.99
C GLY A 31 5.08 -13.39 4.40
N LEU A 32 6.30 -13.42 4.96
CA LEU A 32 7.36 -14.31 4.51
C LEU A 32 6.96 -15.79 4.62
N VAL A 33 6.37 -16.19 5.76
CA VAL A 33 5.89 -17.56 5.99
C VAL A 33 4.74 -17.91 5.04
N MET A 34 3.77 -17.01 4.90
CA MET A 34 2.58 -17.28 4.09
C MET A 34 2.85 -17.24 2.58
N VAL A 35 3.77 -16.38 2.12
CA VAL A 35 4.23 -16.42 0.73
C VAL A 35 4.91 -17.74 0.42
N TYR A 36 5.75 -18.26 1.32
CA TYR A 36 6.35 -19.58 1.14
C TYR A 36 5.28 -20.65 1.06
N SER A 37 4.35 -20.70 2.02
CA SER A 37 3.26 -21.68 1.99
C SER A 37 2.44 -21.61 0.70
N ALA A 38 2.05 -20.40 0.27
CA ALA A 38 1.21 -20.18 -0.91
C ALA A 38 1.91 -20.48 -2.25
N SER A 39 3.25 -20.51 -2.27
CA SER A 39 4.02 -20.61 -3.53
C SER A 39 4.74 -21.95 -3.75
N ILE A 40 4.78 -22.86 -2.78
CA ILE A 40 5.52 -24.13 -2.88
C ILE A 40 5.14 -24.90 -4.15
N SER A 41 3.85 -25.16 -4.37
CA SER A 41 3.37 -25.93 -5.51
C SER A 41 3.69 -25.27 -6.86
N ILE A 42 3.57 -23.96 -6.93
CA ILE A 42 3.90 -23.18 -8.12
C ILE A 42 5.43 -23.20 -8.37
N ALA A 43 6.23 -23.17 -7.31
CA ALA A 43 7.68 -23.22 -7.40
C ALA A 43 8.20 -24.58 -7.87
N GLU A 44 7.56 -25.68 -7.45
CA GLU A 44 7.98 -27.04 -7.81
C GLU A 44 7.69 -27.40 -9.27
N THR A 45 6.65 -26.80 -9.88
CA THR A 45 6.17 -27.18 -11.21
C THR A 45 6.28 -26.05 -12.24
N GLY A 46 6.55 -24.83 -11.81
CA GLY A 46 6.56 -23.63 -12.65
C GLY A 46 7.77 -23.58 -13.60
N PRO A 47 7.59 -23.04 -14.82
CA PRO A 47 8.71 -22.82 -15.73
C PRO A 47 9.65 -21.75 -15.14
N GLY A 48 10.97 -22.02 -15.14
CA GLY A 48 12.00 -21.10 -14.67
C GLY A 48 12.26 -21.10 -13.16
N THR A 49 11.69 -22.06 -12.44
CA THR A 49 11.93 -22.27 -11.00
C THR A 49 12.84 -23.49 -10.72
N ASP A 50 13.17 -24.27 -11.77
CA ASP A 50 13.99 -25.48 -11.72
C ASP A 50 13.56 -26.48 -10.63
N GLY A 51 12.27 -26.50 -10.27
CA GLY A 51 11.71 -27.33 -9.21
C GLY A 51 12.14 -26.93 -7.79
N TYR A 52 12.70 -25.73 -7.60
CA TYR A 52 13.16 -25.28 -6.29
C TYR A 52 12.02 -24.72 -5.46
N ALA A 53 11.50 -25.51 -4.51
CA ALA A 53 10.34 -25.16 -3.68
C ALA A 53 10.48 -23.81 -2.94
N ALA A 54 11.69 -23.40 -2.57
CA ALA A 54 11.95 -22.13 -1.87
C ALA A 54 12.21 -20.94 -2.81
N TYR A 55 11.99 -21.06 -4.12
CA TYR A 55 12.29 -20.01 -5.11
C TYR A 55 11.65 -18.67 -4.76
N PHE A 56 10.34 -18.65 -4.50
CA PHE A 56 9.63 -17.41 -4.15
C PHE A 56 9.99 -16.90 -2.74
N LEU A 57 10.24 -17.82 -1.79
CA LEU A 57 10.71 -17.44 -0.45
C LEU A 57 12.03 -16.68 -0.52
N VAL A 58 13.02 -17.23 -1.24
CA VAL A 58 14.36 -16.61 -1.38
C VAL A 58 14.23 -15.26 -2.07
N ARG A 59 13.48 -15.16 -3.17
CA ARG A 59 13.26 -13.87 -3.86
C ARG A 59 12.55 -12.85 -2.98
N HIS A 60 11.52 -13.27 -2.25
CA HIS A 60 10.79 -12.38 -1.32
C HIS A 60 11.72 -11.90 -0.19
N GLY A 61 12.53 -12.81 0.37
CA GLY A 61 13.55 -12.49 1.38
C GLY A 61 14.59 -11.49 0.85
N VAL A 62 15.07 -11.68 -0.38
CA VAL A 62 15.99 -10.73 -1.02
C VAL A 62 15.35 -9.36 -1.19
N TYR A 63 14.10 -9.30 -1.68
CA TYR A 63 13.38 -8.01 -1.81
C TYR A 63 13.16 -7.35 -0.46
N LEU A 64 12.87 -8.13 0.59
CA LEU A 64 12.74 -7.63 1.95
C LEU A 64 14.05 -7.03 2.46
N VAL A 65 15.17 -7.74 2.32
CA VAL A 65 16.51 -7.26 2.72
C VAL A 65 16.86 -5.98 1.96
N VAL A 66 16.69 -5.96 0.64
CA VAL A 66 16.93 -4.77 -0.19
C VAL A 66 16.02 -3.62 0.24
N GLY A 67 14.72 -3.88 0.48
CA GLY A 67 13.77 -2.90 0.96
C GLY A 67 14.16 -2.31 2.32
N LEU A 68 14.60 -3.14 3.25
CA LEU A 68 15.08 -2.69 4.57
C LEU A 68 16.37 -1.86 4.45
N LEU A 69 17.33 -2.25 3.61
CA LEU A 69 18.56 -1.49 3.40
C LEU A 69 18.27 -0.12 2.77
N ILE A 70 17.45 -0.05 1.73
CA ILE A 70 17.03 1.22 1.13
C ILE A 70 16.20 2.03 2.14
N GLY A 71 15.35 1.37 2.92
CA GLY A 71 14.60 1.99 4.02
C GLY A 71 15.52 2.61 5.08
N LEU A 72 16.57 1.92 5.51
CA LEU A 72 17.58 2.47 6.43
C LEU A 72 18.28 3.71 5.86
N PHE A 73 18.55 3.72 4.56
CA PHE A 73 19.07 4.91 3.89
C PHE A 73 18.04 6.04 3.89
N ALA A 74 16.80 5.76 3.51
CA ALA A 74 15.70 6.73 3.50
C ALA A 74 15.42 7.31 4.89
N PHE A 75 15.56 6.51 5.96
CA PHE A 75 15.44 6.95 7.34
C PHE A 75 16.49 8.01 7.72
N GLN A 76 17.70 7.96 7.16
CA GLN A 76 18.74 8.95 7.46
C GLN A 76 18.44 10.34 6.89
N ILE A 77 17.56 10.42 5.87
CA ILE A 77 17.20 11.68 5.21
C ILE A 77 16.24 12.47 6.11
N PRO A 78 16.60 13.69 6.59
CA PRO A 78 15.70 14.49 7.42
C PRO A 78 14.48 14.97 6.63
N MET A 79 13.34 15.14 7.33
CA MET A 79 12.08 15.53 6.71
C MET A 79 12.17 16.88 5.97
N ARG A 80 13.07 17.79 6.39
CA ARG A 80 13.35 19.05 5.67
C ARG A 80 13.86 18.82 4.25
N LEU A 81 14.70 17.79 4.03
CA LEU A 81 15.20 17.46 2.68
C LEU A 81 14.10 16.81 1.83
N TRP A 82 13.30 15.91 2.41
CA TRP A 82 12.13 15.36 1.73
C TRP A 82 11.19 16.46 1.26
N GLN A 83 10.96 17.48 2.09
CA GLN A 83 10.13 18.63 1.72
C GLN A 83 10.76 19.46 0.61
N LYS A 84 12.04 19.86 0.78
CA LYS A 84 12.76 20.72 -0.17
C LYS A 84 12.84 20.09 -1.57
N TYR A 85 13.05 18.78 -1.63
CA TYR A 85 13.26 18.04 -2.87
C TYR A 85 12.04 17.21 -3.31
N SER A 86 10.86 17.47 -2.75
CA SER A 86 9.63 16.71 -3.00
C SER A 86 9.23 16.57 -4.47
N LEU A 87 9.57 17.55 -5.30
CA LEU A 87 9.28 17.56 -6.73
C LEU A 87 10.11 16.53 -7.51
N TYR A 88 11.37 16.27 -7.11
CA TYR A 88 12.27 15.40 -7.91
C TYR A 88 11.85 13.92 -7.89
N PRO A 89 11.52 13.29 -6.74
CA PRO A 89 10.98 11.94 -6.73
C PRO A 89 9.69 11.82 -7.53
N PHE A 90 8.81 12.83 -7.43
CA PHE A 90 7.58 12.88 -8.20
C PHE A 90 7.82 12.90 -9.71
N LEU A 91 8.72 13.77 -10.20
CA LEU A 91 9.11 13.84 -11.61
C LEU A 91 9.78 12.54 -12.06
N LEU A 92 10.68 11.98 -11.24
CA LEU A 92 11.31 10.68 -11.52
C LEU A 92 10.25 9.58 -11.68
N GLY A 93 9.29 9.48 -10.75
CA GLY A 93 8.20 8.53 -10.84
C GLY A 93 7.36 8.72 -12.11
N THR A 94 7.04 9.97 -12.47
CA THR A 94 6.30 10.29 -13.70
C THR A 94 7.08 9.87 -14.96
N VAL A 95 8.38 10.14 -15.00
CA VAL A 95 9.24 9.69 -16.12
C VAL A 95 9.28 8.17 -16.20
N LEU A 96 9.38 7.47 -15.08
CA LEU A 96 9.36 5.99 -15.06
C LEU A 96 8.02 5.43 -15.56
N LEU A 97 6.86 6.05 -15.21
CA LEU A 97 5.56 5.67 -15.74
C LEU A 97 5.50 5.86 -17.28
N VAL A 98 6.05 6.96 -17.79
CA VAL A 98 6.14 7.18 -19.25
C VAL A 98 7.03 6.13 -19.90
N LEU A 99 8.19 5.81 -19.31
CA LEU A 99 9.12 4.80 -19.85
C LEU A 99 8.49 3.40 -19.96
N VAL A 100 7.63 3.03 -19.01
CA VAL A 100 6.92 1.74 -19.06
C VAL A 100 6.02 1.63 -20.28
N LEU A 101 5.43 2.74 -20.73
CA LEU A 101 4.52 2.76 -21.89
C LEU A 101 5.25 2.60 -23.23
N ILE A 102 6.57 2.85 -23.26
CA ILE A 102 7.36 2.78 -24.50
C ILE A 102 7.57 1.31 -24.89
N PRO A 103 7.15 0.90 -26.11
CA PRO A 103 7.41 -0.43 -26.64
C PRO A 103 8.91 -0.75 -26.66
N GLY A 104 9.28 -1.93 -26.14
CA GLY A 104 10.69 -2.35 -26.07
C GLY A 104 11.41 -1.97 -24.77
N ILE A 105 10.89 -1.02 -23.96
CA ILE A 105 11.40 -0.68 -22.62
C ILE A 105 10.50 -1.32 -21.55
N GLY A 106 9.17 -1.12 -21.66
CA GLY A 106 8.20 -1.74 -20.78
C GLY A 106 8.00 -3.22 -21.10
N HIS A 107 8.05 -4.06 -20.06
CA HIS A 107 7.79 -5.50 -20.15
C HIS A 107 6.30 -5.77 -19.96
N GLU A 108 5.72 -6.55 -20.87
CA GLU A 108 4.31 -6.92 -20.86
C GLU A 108 4.10 -8.24 -20.14
N VAL A 109 3.24 -8.24 -19.13
CA VAL A 109 2.84 -9.44 -18.38
C VAL A 109 1.31 -9.46 -18.34
N ASN A 110 0.71 -10.58 -18.73
CA ASN A 110 -0.75 -10.77 -18.74
C ASN A 110 -1.51 -9.63 -19.48
N GLY A 111 -0.99 -9.17 -20.63
CA GLY A 111 -1.62 -8.13 -21.44
C GLY A 111 -1.51 -6.71 -20.88
N SER A 112 -0.67 -6.49 -19.88
CA SER A 112 -0.45 -5.16 -19.28
C SER A 112 1.03 -4.83 -19.23
N ARG A 113 1.40 -3.62 -19.68
CA ARG A 113 2.77 -3.10 -19.60
C ARG A 113 2.91 -2.26 -18.34
N ARG A 114 3.44 -2.85 -17.26
CA ARG A 114 3.57 -2.21 -15.94
C ARG A 114 4.96 -2.33 -15.35
N TRP A 115 5.84 -3.06 -15.99
CA TRP A 115 7.13 -3.47 -15.44
C TRP A 115 8.28 -2.95 -16.27
N LEU A 116 9.32 -2.44 -15.62
CA LEU A 116 10.63 -2.19 -16.21
C LEU A 116 11.57 -3.32 -15.81
N SER A 117 12.11 -4.04 -16.78
CA SER A 117 13.08 -5.09 -16.51
C SER A 117 14.45 -4.48 -16.29
N LEU A 118 14.97 -4.55 -15.07
CA LEU A 118 16.30 -4.12 -14.69
C LEU A 118 17.19 -5.36 -14.49
N LEU A 119 17.43 -6.10 -15.59
CA LEU A 119 18.28 -7.32 -15.64
C LEU A 119 17.89 -8.42 -14.62
N VAL A 120 17.90 -8.12 -13.33
CA VAL A 120 17.65 -9.08 -12.24
C VAL A 120 16.31 -8.82 -11.53
N VAL A 121 15.79 -7.61 -11.58
CA VAL A 121 14.59 -7.18 -10.84
C VAL A 121 13.62 -6.49 -11.79
N ASN A 122 12.36 -6.85 -11.71
CA ASN A 122 11.29 -6.13 -12.38
C ASN A 122 10.80 -4.99 -11.48
N LEU A 123 11.00 -3.76 -11.91
CA LEU A 123 10.54 -2.57 -11.22
C LEU A 123 9.14 -2.21 -11.70
N GLN A 124 8.20 -2.02 -10.78
CA GLN A 124 6.88 -1.46 -11.04
C GLN A 124 6.83 -0.01 -10.56
N PRO A 125 6.87 0.98 -11.46
CA PRO A 125 6.95 2.40 -11.07
C PRO A 125 5.73 2.89 -10.29
N SER A 126 4.53 2.36 -10.55
CA SER A 126 3.31 2.74 -9.84
C SER A 126 3.37 2.48 -8.33
N GLU A 127 4.16 1.49 -7.87
CA GLU A 127 4.36 1.21 -6.44
C GLU A 127 5.14 2.33 -5.74
N PHE A 128 6.22 2.81 -6.35
CA PHE A 128 7.01 3.93 -5.83
C PHE A 128 6.27 5.26 -5.97
N MET A 129 5.48 5.40 -7.04
CA MET A 129 4.72 6.62 -7.28
C MET A 129 3.73 6.94 -6.15
N LYS A 130 3.19 5.94 -5.46
CA LYS A 130 2.34 6.15 -4.27
C LYS A 130 3.07 6.95 -3.18
N LEU A 131 4.33 6.58 -2.87
CA LEU A 131 5.14 7.32 -1.90
C LEU A 131 5.52 8.71 -2.41
N PHE A 132 5.90 8.82 -3.68
CA PHE A 132 6.30 10.10 -4.27
C PHE A 132 5.14 11.09 -4.29
N VAL A 133 3.92 10.61 -4.56
CA VAL A 133 2.69 11.39 -4.48
C VAL A 133 2.41 11.84 -3.03
N VAL A 134 2.56 10.97 -2.03
CA VAL A 134 2.41 11.37 -0.62
C VAL A 134 3.30 12.56 -0.30
N ILE A 135 4.59 12.48 -0.65
CA ILE A 135 5.59 13.52 -0.37
C ILE A 135 5.28 14.81 -1.14
N TYR A 136 4.98 14.69 -2.44
CA TYR A 136 4.69 15.83 -3.31
C TYR A 136 3.41 16.57 -2.87
N VAL A 137 2.31 15.83 -2.65
CA VAL A 137 1.03 16.41 -2.28
C VAL A 137 1.06 17.03 -0.89
N ALA A 138 1.78 16.41 0.06
CA ALA A 138 1.98 17.00 1.39
C ALA A 138 2.66 18.37 1.30
N ASN A 139 3.71 18.50 0.48
CA ASN A 139 4.38 19.79 0.26
C ASN A 139 3.49 20.79 -0.48
N TYR A 140 2.80 20.36 -1.54
CA TYR A 140 1.84 21.19 -2.28
C TYR A 140 0.76 21.77 -1.37
N THR A 141 0.19 20.93 -0.51
CA THR A 141 -0.87 21.31 0.43
C THR A 141 -0.42 22.42 1.36
N ILE A 142 0.80 22.36 1.89
CA ILE A 142 1.35 23.39 2.75
C ILE A 142 1.62 24.69 1.99
N GLN A 143 2.22 24.59 0.81
CA GLN A 143 2.50 25.78 -0.02
C GLN A 143 1.23 26.52 -0.45
N ARG A 144 0.12 25.80 -0.56
CA ARG A 144 -1.18 26.34 -1.00
C ARG A 144 -2.22 26.43 0.11
N ALA A 145 -1.82 26.31 1.39
CA ALA A 145 -2.75 26.29 2.53
C ALA A 145 -3.77 27.42 2.52
N ALA A 146 -3.36 28.65 2.22
CA ALA A 146 -4.24 29.81 2.14
C ALA A 146 -5.26 29.78 0.97
N ASN A 147 -5.09 28.90 0.00
CA ASN A 147 -5.91 28.82 -1.21
C ASN A 147 -6.67 27.51 -1.35
N LEU A 148 -6.53 26.55 -0.41
CA LEU A 148 -7.15 25.23 -0.49
C LEU A 148 -8.68 25.26 -0.56
N ASP A 149 -9.31 26.31 -0.03
CA ASP A 149 -10.75 26.52 -0.10
C ASP A 149 -11.25 26.91 -1.51
N SER A 150 -10.34 27.35 -2.38
CA SER A 150 -10.66 27.78 -3.74
C SER A 150 -10.44 26.65 -4.73
N PHE A 151 -11.47 26.29 -5.49
CA PHE A 151 -11.34 25.32 -6.56
C PHE A 151 -10.24 25.71 -7.57
N SER A 152 -10.27 26.94 -8.06
CA SER A 152 -9.37 27.41 -9.14
C SER A 152 -7.90 27.52 -8.70
N LYS A 153 -7.64 28.05 -7.49
CA LYS A 153 -6.27 28.34 -7.03
C LYS A 153 -5.66 27.19 -6.21
N GLY A 154 -6.49 26.43 -5.51
CA GLY A 154 -6.06 25.34 -4.63
C GLY A 154 -6.16 23.98 -5.30
N PHE A 155 -7.34 23.60 -5.81
CA PHE A 155 -7.57 22.24 -6.30
C PHE A 155 -7.23 22.06 -7.80
N ALA A 156 -7.60 23.02 -8.68
CA ALA A 156 -7.46 22.85 -10.13
C ALA A 156 -6.02 22.52 -10.60
N PRO A 157 -4.94 23.11 -10.03
CA PRO A 157 -3.58 22.70 -10.41
C PRO A 157 -3.28 21.24 -10.00
N MET A 158 -3.79 20.80 -8.83
CA MET A 158 -3.63 19.42 -8.40
C MET A 158 -4.47 18.48 -9.27
N LEU A 159 -5.66 18.87 -9.68
CA LEU A 159 -6.49 18.11 -10.61
C LEU A 159 -5.75 17.86 -11.93
N THR A 160 -5.04 18.87 -12.47
CA THR A 160 -4.21 18.69 -13.67
C THR A 160 -3.14 17.62 -13.46
N VAL A 161 -2.44 17.65 -12.32
CA VAL A 161 -1.46 16.62 -11.96
C VAL A 161 -2.12 15.25 -11.87
N MET A 162 -3.28 15.16 -11.23
CA MET A 162 -4.06 13.92 -11.10
C MET A 162 -4.52 13.39 -12.45
N MET A 163 -4.95 14.27 -13.36
CA MET A 163 -5.35 13.88 -14.72
C MET A 163 -4.18 13.29 -15.51
N VAL A 164 -3.00 13.91 -15.45
CA VAL A 164 -1.79 13.38 -16.12
C VAL A 164 -1.42 12.01 -15.56
N LEU A 165 -1.33 11.87 -14.22
CA LEU A 165 -1.03 10.58 -13.59
C LEU A 165 -2.10 9.53 -13.88
N GLY A 166 -3.37 9.93 -13.81
CA GLY A 166 -4.50 9.06 -14.11
C GLY A 166 -4.46 8.53 -15.53
N LEU A 167 -4.17 9.41 -16.50
CA LEU A 167 -4.03 9.02 -17.90
C LEU A 167 -2.89 7.99 -18.07
N LEU A 168 -1.71 8.24 -17.49
CA LEU A 168 -0.58 7.31 -17.56
C LEU A 168 -0.93 5.95 -16.97
N LEU A 169 -1.50 5.92 -15.77
CA LEU A 169 -1.90 4.67 -15.08
C LEU A 169 -3.02 3.92 -15.80
N LEU A 170 -3.95 4.63 -16.44
CA LEU A 170 -5.01 4.00 -17.24
C LEU A 170 -4.46 3.44 -18.57
N CYS A 171 -3.42 4.06 -19.15
CA CYS A 171 -2.68 3.50 -20.27
C CYS A 171 -1.86 2.25 -19.92
N GLU A 172 -1.47 2.09 -18.63
CA GLU A 172 -0.84 0.88 -18.08
C GLU A 172 -1.86 -0.21 -17.66
N PRO A 173 -3.15 -0.09 -17.93
CA PRO A 173 -4.37 -0.64 -17.30
C PRO A 173 -4.31 -0.83 -15.76
N ASP A 174 -3.59 0.03 -15.03
CA ASP A 174 -3.44 -0.05 -13.57
C ASP A 174 -4.46 0.83 -12.82
N LEU A 175 -5.74 0.43 -12.92
CA LEU A 175 -6.84 1.11 -12.21
C LEU A 175 -6.67 1.01 -10.68
N GLY A 176 -6.04 -0.04 -10.17
CA GLY A 176 -5.81 -0.23 -8.74
C GLY A 176 -4.91 0.86 -8.17
N ALA A 177 -3.74 1.08 -8.77
CA ALA A 177 -2.85 2.16 -8.36
C ALA A 177 -3.50 3.55 -8.52
N PHE A 178 -4.28 3.77 -9.60
CA PHE A 178 -5.01 5.02 -9.81
C PHE A 178 -5.98 5.32 -8.66
N VAL A 179 -6.79 4.35 -8.23
CA VAL A 179 -7.74 4.52 -7.10
C VAL A 179 -6.99 4.82 -5.80
N VAL A 180 -5.92 4.08 -5.49
CA VAL A 180 -5.12 4.30 -4.28
C VAL A 180 -4.46 5.69 -4.30
N ILE A 181 -3.85 6.10 -5.41
CA ILE A 181 -3.22 7.42 -5.56
C ILE A 181 -4.26 8.54 -5.42
N THR A 182 -5.43 8.39 -6.04
CA THR A 182 -6.52 9.36 -5.92
C THR A 182 -6.97 9.51 -4.47
N ALA A 183 -7.13 8.41 -3.77
CA ALA A 183 -7.50 8.41 -2.36
C ALA A 183 -6.43 9.08 -1.47
N ILE A 184 -5.14 8.82 -1.73
CA ILE A 184 -4.02 9.49 -1.04
C ILE A 184 -4.10 11.01 -1.23
N VAL A 185 -4.21 11.46 -2.48
CA VAL A 185 -4.26 12.90 -2.81
C VAL A 185 -5.44 13.57 -2.13
N MET A 186 -6.64 12.98 -2.28
CA MET A 186 -7.85 13.53 -1.68
C MET A 186 -7.77 13.59 -0.15
N ALA A 187 -7.25 12.53 0.48
CA ALA A 187 -7.09 12.50 1.93
C ALA A 187 -6.09 13.56 2.42
N ILE A 188 -4.92 13.71 1.78
CA ILE A 188 -3.92 14.70 2.18
C ILE A 188 -4.47 16.13 2.00
N LEU A 189 -5.15 16.44 0.89
CA LEU A 189 -5.77 17.74 0.66
C LEU A 189 -6.85 18.04 1.71
N PHE A 190 -7.69 17.05 2.06
CA PHE A 190 -8.71 17.18 3.08
C PHE A 190 -8.12 17.41 4.47
N LEU A 191 -7.12 16.62 4.87
CA LEU A 191 -6.41 16.75 6.13
C LEU A 191 -5.63 18.06 6.22
N GLY A 192 -5.22 18.62 5.08
CA GLY A 192 -4.58 19.92 4.97
C GLY A 192 -5.53 21.12 5.01
N GLY A 193 -6.84 20.90 5.15
CA GLY A 193 -7.84 21.96 5.34
C GLY A 193 -8.67 22.30 4.10
N MET A 194 -8.78 21.40 3.11
CA MET A 194 -9.72 21.59 2.00
C MET A 194 -11.16 21.67 2.50
N ASN A 195 -11.95 22.56 1.89
CA ASN A 195 -13.36 22.71 2.20
C ASN A 195 -14.14 21.41 1.99
N LEU A 196 -14.95 21.01 3.00
CA LEU A 196 -15.72 19.76 2.96
C LEU A 196 -16.67 19.67 1.76
N LYS A 197 -17.30 20.78 1.36
CA LYS A 197 -18.22 20.80 0.21
C LYS A 197 -17.46 20.48 -1.10
N LEU A 198 -16.28 21.07 -1.24
CA LEU A 198 -15.40 20.81 -2.38
C LEU A 198 -14.92 19.35 -2.38
N PHE A 199 -14.51 18.84 -1.23
CA PHE A 199 -14.07 17.46 -1.05
C PHE A 199 -15.16 16.46 -1.44
N VAL A 200 -16.38 16.61 -0.90
CA VAL A 200 -17.52 15.73 -1.22
C VAL A 200 -17.91 15.84 -2.69
N GLY A 201 -17.91 17.04 -3.27
CA GLY A 201 -18.21 17.26 -4.69
C GLY A 201 -17.20 16.53 -5.61
N ILE A 202 -15.91 16.57 -5.28
CA ILE A 202 -14.86 15.90 -6.06
C ILE A 202 -14.96 14.38 -5.91
N ILE A 203 -15.21 13.87 -4.70
CA ILE A 203 -15.43 12.44 -4.50
C ILE A 203 -16.64 11.98 -5.31
N GLY A 204 -17.74 12.72 -5.28
CA GLY A 204 -18.92 12.42 -6.08
C GLY A 204 -18.61 12.37 -7.58
N LEU A 205 -17.87 13.38 -8.09
CA LEU A 205 -17.45 13.41 -9.48
C LEU A 205 -16.51 12.24 -9.83
N SER A 206 -15.57 11.91 -8.94
CA SER A 206 -14.66 10.77 -9.12
C SER A 206 -15.41 9.43 -9.17
N LEU A 207 -16.42 9.27 -8.34
CA LEU A 207 -17.29 8.09 -8.33
C LEU A 207 -18.09 7.97 -9.62
N VAL A 208 -18.72 9.06 -10.09
CA VAL A 208 -19.44 9.09 -11.38
C VAL A 208 -18.48 8.76 -12.54
N SER A 209 -17.27 9.34 -12.54
CA SER A 209 -16.27 9.05 -13.55
C SER A 209 -15.83 7.59 -13.53
N LEU A 210 -15.65 7.00 -12.35
CA LEU A 210 -15.32 5.57 -12.20
C LEU A 210 -16.44 4.68 -12.73
N LEU A 211 -17.69 4.98 -12.42
CA LEU A 211 -18.85 4.25 -12.95
C LEU A 211 -18.95 4.34 -14.47
N ALA A 212 -18.70 5.53 -15.03
CA ALA A 212 -18.65 5.73 -16.48
C ALA A 212 -17.51 4.90 -17.13
N LEU A 213 -16.31 4.89 -16.53
CA LEU A 213 -15.19 4.08 -17.00
C LEU A 213 -15.46 2.57 -16.93
N ILE A 214 -16.24 2.12 -15.97
CA ILE A 214 -16.68 0.72 -15.87
C ILE A 214 -17.67 0.40 -16.98
N TRP A 215 -18.63 1.29 -17.23
CA TRP A 215 -19.69 1.08 -18.19
C TRP A 215 -19.20 1.08 -19.65
N ILE A 216 -18.20 1.92 -19.98
CA ILE A 216 -17.63 2.02 -21.32
C ILE A 216 -16.86 0.77 -21.73
N GLU A 217 -16.19 0.08 -20.78
CA GLU A 217 -15.30 -1.05 -21.06
C GLU A 217 -15.96 -2.38 -20.71
N PRO A 218 -16.32 -3.23 -21.70
CA PRO A 218 -17.00 -4.52 -21.46
C PRO A 218 -16.26 -5.45 -20.50
N TYR A 219 -14.93 -5.47 -20.56
CA TYR A 219 -14.08 -6.26 -19.65
C TYR A 219 -14.26 -5.85 -18.17
N ARG A 220 -14.41 -4.55 -17.89
CA ARG A 220 -14.64 -4.06 -16.53
C ARG A 220 -16.04 -4.41 -16.05
N MET A 221 -17.03 -4.33 -16.94
CA MET A 221 -18.39 -4.73 -16.63
C MET A 221 -18.49 -6.23 -16.32
N GLN A 222 -17.82 -7.09 -17.10
CA GLN A 222 -17.77 -8.53 -16.83
C GLN A 222 -17.18 -8.83 -15.44
N ARG A 223 -16.14 -8.10 -14.99
CA ARG A 223 -15.61 -8.23 -13.62
C ARG A 223 -16.62 -7.85 -12.54
N ILE A 224 -17.45 -6.81 -12.78
CA ILE A 224 -18.53 -6.44 -11.85
C ILE A 224 -19.60 -7.52 -11.81
N MET A 225 -19.98 -8.08 -12.94
CA MET A 225 -20.98 -9.17 -12.99
C MET A 225 -20.47 -10.44 -12.29
N GLY A 226 -19.19 -10.80 -12.52
CA GLY A 226 -18.55 -11.92 -11.82
C GLY A 226 -18.38 -11.67 -10.30
N PHE A 227 -18.32 -10.42 -9.87
CA PHE A 227 -18.33 -10.06 -8.45
C PHE A 227 -19.73 -10.17 -7.82
N ILE A 228 -20.79 -9.72 -8.50
CA ILE A 228 -22.16 -9.76 -7.95
C ILE A 228 -22.61 -11.20 -7.75
N ASN A 229 -22.29 -12.10 -8.68
CA ASN A 229 -22.60 -13.52 -8.54
C ASN A 229 -21.47 -14.38 -9.14
N PRO A 230 -20.43 -14.69 -8.37
CA PRO A 230 -19.30 -15.47 -8.85
C PRO A 230 -19.65 -16.92 -9.22
N TRP A 231 -20.78 -17.42 -8.69
CA TRP A 231 -21.24 -18.79 -8.93
C TRP A 231 -21.94 -18.97 -10.28
N ASN A 232 -22.36 -17.89 -10.96
CA ASN A 232 -22.97 -17.98 -12.29
C ASN A 232 -21.97 -18.40 -13.38
N ASP A 233 -20.70 -18.02 -13.22
CA ASP A 233 -19.61 -18.38 -14.13
C ASP A 233 -18.35 -18.72 -13.32
N PRO A 234 -18.40 -19.85 -12.59
CA PRO A 234 -17.32 -20.22 -11.66
C PRO A 234 -16.04 -20.66 -12.34
N TYR A 235 -16.06 -20.89 -13.67
CA TYR A 235 -14.88 -21.26 -14.47
C TYR A 235 -14.36 -20.11 -15.34
N GLY A 236 -15.06 -18.98 -15.38
CA GLY A 236 -14.69 -17.79 -16.15
C GLY A 236 -14.51 -16.55 -15.27
N THR A 237 -15.42 -15.59 -15.39
CA THR A 237 -15.27 -14.28 -14.74
C THR A 237 -15.32 -14.32 -13.21
N GLY A 238 -16.01 -15.32 -12.62
CA GLY A 238 -16.11 -15.55 -11.18
C GLY A 238 -15.01 -16.44 -10.60
N TYR A 239 -14.15 -17.04 -11.43
CA TYR A 239 -13.20 -18.08 -11.02
C TYR A 239 -12.33 -17.70 -9.80
N GLN A 240 -11.65 -16.56 -9.86
CA GLN A 240 -10.78 -16.12 -8.77
C GLN A 240 -11.52 -15.87 -7.46
N LEU A 241 -12.70 -15.25 -7.54
CA LEU A 241 -13.49 -14.93 -6.36
C LEU A 241 -14.17 -16.15 -5.75
N SER A 242 -14.70 -17.05 -6.57
CA SER A 242 -15.33 -18.29 -6.07
C SER A 242 -14.33 -19.15 -5.30
N HIS A 243 -13.11 -19.33 -5.84
CA HIS A 243 -12.02 -20.06 -5.16
C HIS A 243 -11.53 -19.36 -3.89
N ALA A 244 -11.43 -18.02 -3.89
CA ALA A 244 -11.14 -17.28 -2.67
C ALA A 244 -12.21 -17.52 -1.58
N LEU A 245 -13.50 -17.46 -1.93
CA LEU A 245 -14.59 -17.71 -0.98
C LEU A 245 -14.63 -19.16 -0.49
N ILE A 246 -14.29 -20.14 -1.33
CA ILE A 246 -14.13 -21.55 -0.93
C ILE A 246 -13.01 -21.67 0.11
N ALA A 247 -11.85 -21.01 -0.12
CA ALA A 247 -10.75 -20.96 0.83
C ALA A 247 -11.21 -20.42 2.21
N PHE A 248 -11.92 -19.30 2.23
CA PHE A 248 -12.49 -18.75 3.48
C PHE A 248 -13.46 -19.73 4.16
N GLY A 249 -14.35 -20.35 3.40
CA GLY A 249 -15.31 -21.32 3.92
C GLY A 249 -14.65 -22.56 4.52
N ARG A 250 -13.59 -23.06 3.85
CA ARG A 250 -12.84 -24.25 4.28
C ARG A 250 -12.01 -24.01 5.55
N GLY A 251 -11.47 -22.79 5.73
CA GLY A 251 -10.66 -22.47 6.90
C GLY A 251 -11.42 -22.48 8.23
N GLY A 252 -12.73 -22.21 8.24
CA GLY A 252 -13.52 -22.17 9.47
C GLY A 252 -12.89 -21.25 10.53
N TRP A 253 -12.90 -21.67 11.81
CA TRP A 253 -12.38 -20.86 12.91
C TRP A 253 -10.85 -20.91 13.05
N HIS A 254 -10.23 -22.08 12.90
CA HIS A 254 -8.82 -22.32 13.26
C HIS A 254 -7.94 -22.63 12.03
N GLY A 255 -8.53 -22.74 10.86
CA GLY A 255 -7.83 -23.13 9.64
C GLY A 255 -7.55 -24.66 9.55
N VAL A 256 -7.06 -25.05 8.40
CA VAL A 256 -6.66 -26.45 8.13
C VAL A 256 -5.21 -26.73 8.53
N GLY A 257 -4.50 -25.74 9.08
CA GLY A 257 -3.08 -25.78 9.40
C GLY A 257 -2.19 -25.21 8.30
N ILE A 258 -1.02 -24.69 8.71
CA ILE A 258 -0.03 -24.13 7.78
C ILE A 258 0.41 -25.21 6.79
N GLY A 259 0.42 -24.88 5.51
CA GLY A 259 0.72 -25.82 4.43
C GLY A 259 -0.47 -26.66 3.94
N GLY A 260 -1.60 -26.65 4.66
CA GLY A 260 -2.78 -27.47 4.37
C GLY A 260 -3.78 -26.90 3.37
N SER A 261 -3.54 -25.72 2.82
CA SER A 261 -4.40 -25.14 1.78
C SER A 261 -4.44 -26.01 0.53
N VAL A 262 -5.63 -26.27 0.01
CA VAL A 262 -5.85 -26.95 -1.27
C VAL A 262 -5.98 -25.94 -2.40
N GLU A 263 -6.55 -24.76 -2.12
CA GLU A 263 -6.77 -23.73 -3.12
C GLU A 263 -5.46 -23.22 -3.74
N LYS A 264 -4.34 -23.25 -2.98
CA LYS A 264 -3.00 -22.92 -3.51
C LYS A 264 -2.44 -23.96 -4.51
N LEU A 265 -3.05 -25.17 -4.60
CA LEU A 265 -2.66 -26.22 -5.52
C LEU A 265 -3.25 -25.97 -6.92
N PHE A 266 -2.93 -24.82 -7.50
CA PHE A 266 -3.35 -24.34 -8.85
C PHE A 266 -4.83 -24.02 -9.01
N TYR A 267 -5.66 -24.12 -7.96
CA TYR A 267 -7.05 -23.72 -8.04
C TYR A 267 -7.22 -22.20 -7.93
N LEU A 268 -6.45 -21.52 -7.07
CA LEU A 268 -6.51 -20.09 -6.89
C LEU A 268 -5.31 -19.41 -7.60
N PRO A 269 -5.55 -18.74 -8.75
CA PRO A 269 -4.50 -17.96 -9.41
C PRO A 269 -4.02 -16.82 -8.52
N GLU A 270 -2.74 -16.47 -8.62
CA GLU A 270 -2.14 -15.35 -7.85
C GLU A 270 -2.29 -15.52 -6.33
N ALA A 271 -2.30 -16.76 -5.83
CA ALA A 271 -2.44 -17.11 -4.41
C ALA A 271 -1.35 -16.48 -3.52
N HIS A 272 -0.12 -16.31 -4.04
CA HIS A 272 1.01 -15.74 -3.31
C HIS A 272 1.14 -14.22 -3.48
N THR A 273 0.36 -13.60 -4.36
CA THR A 273 0.35 -12.15 -4.63
C THR A 273 -0.94 -11.51 -4.13
N ASP A 274 -1.98 -11.46 -4.97
CA ASP A 274 -3.21 -10.70 -4.72
C ASP A 274 -4.19 -11.41 -3.78
N PHE A 275 -4.15 -12.74 -3.75
CA PHE A 275 -5.05 -13.59 -2.97
C PHE A 275 -4.38 -14.27 -1.76
N LEU A 276 -3.28 -13.70 -1.27
CA LEU A 276 -2.57 -14.23 -0.10
C LEU A 276 -3.49 -14.33 1.14
N LEU A 277 -4.41 -13.38 1.32
CA LEU A 277 -5.36 -13.40 2.43
C LEU A 277 -6.31 -14.61 2.37
N ALA A 278 -6.70 -15.07 1.18
CA ALA A 278 -7.52 -16.26 1.04
C ALA A 278 -6.77 -17.53 1.49
N VAL A 279 -5.47 -17.63 1.17
CA VAL A 279 -4.61 -18.72 1.69
C VAL A 279 -4.47 -18.65 3.22
N ILE A 280 -4.28 -17.42 3.77
CA ILE A 280 -4.25 -17.18 5.22
C ILE A 280 -5.58 -17.62 5.86
N ALA A 281 -6.71 -17.29 5.22
CA ALA A 281 -8.03 -17.68 5.70
C ALA A 281 -8.21 -19.19 5.70
N GLU A 282 -7.73 -19.90 4.68
CA GLU A 282 -7.80 -21.36 4.63
C GLU A 282 -6.87 -22.02 5.66
N GLU A 283 -5.61 -21.58 5.77
CA GLU A 283 -4.60 -22.22 6.62
C GLU A 283 -4.70 -21.84 8.10
N LEU A 284 -4.99 -20.57 8.42
CA LEU A 284 -5.06 -20.05 9.79
C LEU A 284 -6.50 -19.75 10.25
N GLY A 285 -7.46 -19.89 9.37
CA GLY A 285 -8.88 -19.68 9.66
C GLY A 285 -9.25 -18.23 9.97
N PHE A 286 -10.45 -18.08 10.53
CA PHE A 286 -10.97 -16.76 10.94
C PHE A 286 -10.04 -16.03 11.91
N ILE A 287 -9.43 -16.75 12.86
CA ILE A 287 -8.49 -16.17 13.84
C ILE A 287 -7.29 -15.54 13.12
N GLY A 288 -6.71 -16.21 12.13
CA GLY A 288 -5.61 -15.69 11.34
C GLY A 288 -5.97 -14.40 10.59
N VAL A 289 -7.14 -14.38 9.95
CA VAL A 289 -7.65 -13.19 9.24
C VAL A 289 -7.85 -12.01 10.20
N VAL A 290 -8.49 -12.26 11.35
CA VAL A 290 -8.72 -11.21 12.38
C VAL A 290 -7.40 -10.67 12.91
N ALA A 291 -6.40 -11.53 13.17
CA ALA A 291 -5.09 -11.10 13.61
C ALA A 291 -4.42 -10.17 12.58
N VAL A 292 -4.50 -10.50 11.29
CA VAL A 292 -3.97 -9.65 10.20
C VAL A 292 -4.71 -8.30 10.15
N ILE A 293 -6.04 -8.30 10.25
CA ILE A 293 -6.85 -7.06 10.30
C ILE A 293 -6.45 -6.19 11.48
N ILE A 294 -6.26 -6.77 12.67
CA ILE A 294 -5.84 -6.04 13.87
C ILE A 294 -4.45 -5.42 13.66
N LEU A 295 -3.49 -6.17 13.13
CA LEU A 295 -2.13 -5.68 12.90
C LEU A 295 -2.11 -4.50 11.91
N PHE A 296 -2.85 -4.58 10.80
CA PHE A 296 -2.95 -3.46 9.85
C PHE A 296 -3.68 -2.27 10.45
N THR A 297 -4.78 -2.50 11.16
CA THR A 297 -5.52 -1.42 11.85
C THR A 297 -4.60 -0.71 12.84
N TRP A 298 -3.83 -1.46 13.60
CA TRP A 298 -2.87 -0.91 14.54
C TRP A 298 -1.80 -0.06 13.85
N LEU A 299 -1.20 -0.59 12.78
CA LEU A 299 -0.19 0.12 11.98
C LEU A 299 -0.74 1.45 11.43
N VAL A 300 -1.95 1.44 10.85
CA VAL A 300 -2.61 2.64 10.33
C VAL A 300 -2.90 3.65 11.44
N VAL A 301 -3.45 3.19 12.57
CA VAL A 301 -3.72 4.07 13.73
C VAL A 301 -2.43 4.71 14.23
N ARG A 302 -1.31 3.96 14.31
CA ARG A 302 -0.01 4.52 14.72
C ARG A 302 0.48 5.59 13.73
N ALA A 303 0.32 5.40 12.42
CA ALA A 303 0.67 6.42 11.42
C ALA A 303 -0.11 7.74 11.65
N PHE A 304 -1.42 7.65 11.94
CA PHE A 304 -2.23 8.83 12.27
C PHE A 304 -1.84 9.47 13.61
N VAL A 305 -1.50 8.68 14.62
CA VAL A 305 -1.02 9.19 15.91
C VAL A 305 0.29 9.95 15.75
N ILE A 306 1.25 9.40 14.99
CA ILE A 306 2.54 10.05 14.68
C ILE A 306 2.30 11.35 13.91
N GLY A 307 1.42 11.33 12.91
CA GLY A 307 1.05 12.52 12.16
C GLY A 307 0.41 13.59 13.05
N ARG A 308 -0.52 13.21 13.94
CA ARG A 308 -1.12 14.13 14.91
C ARG A 308 -0.08 14.74 15.86
N GLN A 309 0.88 13.93 16.35
CA GLN A 309 1.97 14.41 17.19
C GLN A 309 2.87 15.44 16.46
N ALA A 310 3.10 15.27 15.17
CA ALA A 310 3.81 16.25 14.36
C ALA A 310 3.00 17.55 14.19
N ALA A 311 1.69 17.44 13.90
CA ALA A 311 0.80 18.57 13.73
C ALA A 311 0.69 19.45 15.00
N THR A 312 0.62 18.84 16.19
CA THR A 312 0.59 19.58 17.47
C THR A 312 1.89 20.34 17.76
N ARG A 313 2.95 20.11 16.98
CA ARG A 313 4.22 20.84 17.02
C ARG A 313 4.42 21.76 15.82
N GLU A 314 3.32 22.09 15.13
CA GLU A 314 3.34 22.94 13.93
C GLU A 314 4.21 22.38 12.77
N ARG A 315 4.51 21.08 12.81
CA ARG A 315 5.27 20.40 11.76
C ARG A 315 4.31 19.77 10.76
N TYR A 316 3.66 20.60 9.97
CA TYR A 316 2.57 20.17 9.09
C TYR A 316 3.00 19.25 7.94
N PHE A 317 4.22 19.46 7.36
CA PHE A 317 4.71 18.55 6.30
C PHE A 317 4.91 17.12 6.79
N PRO A 318 5.69 16.86 7.85
CA PRO A 318 5.81 15.52 8.41
C PRO A 318 4.46 14.93 8.86
N ALA A 319 3.55 15.78 9.36
CA ALA A 319 2.21 15.36 9.76
C ALA A 319 1.42 14.78 8.57
N LEU A 320 1.35 15.53 7.47
CA LEU A 320 0.64 15.10 6.26
C LEU A 320 1.31 13.89 5.59
N VAL A 321 2.65 13.80 5.60
CA VAL A 321 3.36 12.62 5.09
C VAL A 321 3.02 11.37 5.90
N ALA A 322 3.07 11.44 7.24
CA ALA A 322 2.74 10.31 8.09
C ALA A 322 1.28 9.85 7.90
N GLN A 323 0.33 10.78 7.87
CA GLN A 323 -1.08 10.50 7.63
C GLN A 323 -1.32 9.98 6.21
N GLY A 324 -0.64 10.54 5.21
CA GLY A 324 -0.71 10.08 3.82
C GLY A 324 -0.21 8.62 3.64
N ILE A 325 0.87 8.24 4.31
CA ILE A 325 1.34 6.85 4.36
C ILE A 325 0.29 5.97 5.06
N GLY A 326 -0.29 6.43 6.17
CA GLY A 326 -1.37 5.71 6.85
C GLY A 326 -2.59 5.47 5.95
N VAL A 327 -3.01 6.48 5.19
CA VAL A 327 -4.10 6.37 4.21
C VAL A 327 -3.75 5.38 3.09
N TRP A 328 -2.54 5.49 2.53
CA TRP A 328 -2.10 4.55 1.50
C TRP A 328 -2.17 3.11 1.98
N LEU A 329 -1.49 2.79 3.08
CA LEU A 329 -1.48 1.42 3.63
C LEU A 329 -2.89 0.95 4.00
N GLY A 330 -3.69 1.82 4.62
CA GLY A 330 -5.06 1.49 5.02
C GLY A 330 -5.98 1.20 3.84
N ILE A 331 -6.00 2.05 2.82
CA ILE A 331 -6.88 1.89 1.66
C ILE A 331 -6.45 0.69 0.81
N GLN A 332 -5.14 0.53 0.57
CA GLN A 332 -4.65 -0.62 -0.20
C GLN A 332 -4.97 -1.94 0.50
N THR A 333 -4.77 -2.01 1.82
CA THR A 333 -5.15 -3.16 2.65
C THR A 333 -6.65 -3.40 2.60
N PHE A 334 -7.46 -2.36 2.78
CA PHE A 334 -8.94 -2.47 2.74
C PHE A 334 -9.43 -2.99 1.38
N ILE A 335 -8.87 -2.49 0.28
CA ILE A 335 -9.24 -2.96 -1.06
C ILE A 335 -8.83 -4.42 -1.25
N ASN A 336 -7.59 -4.80 -0.91
CA ASN A 336 -7.14 -6.19 -1.06
C ASN A 336 -7.98 -7.15 -0.22
N MET A 337 -8.17 -6.86 1.07
CA MET A 337 -8.99 -7.68 1.95
C MET A 337 -10.45 -7.76 1.48
N GLY A 338 -11.02 -6.62 1.07
CA GLY A 338 -12.38 -6.55 0.54
C GLY A 338 -12.58 -7.38 -0.73
N VAL A 339 -11.57 -7.39 -1.62
CA VAL A 339 -11.57 -8.25 -2.82
C VAL A 339 -11.52 -9.73 -2.42
N ASN A 340 -10.62 -10.12 -1.54
CA ASN A 340 -10.49 -11.51 -1.09
C ASN A 340 -11.76 -12.04 -0.39
N MET A 341 -12.45 -11.17 0.37
CA MET A 341 -13.68 -11.50 1.09
C MET A 341 -14.95 -11.39 0.24
N GLY A 342 -14.84 -10.99 -1.03
CA GLY A 342 -16.01 -10.78 -1.88
C GLY A 342 -16.86 -9.56 -1.52
N VAL A 343 -16.27 -8.55 -0.88
CA VAL A 343 -16.93 -7.26 -0.56
C VAL A 343 -16.68 -6.23 -1.66
N LEU A 344 -15.58 -6.38 -2.40
CA LEU A 344 -15.19 -5.49 -3.50
C LEU A 344 -14.90 -6.31 -4.77
N PRO A 345 -15.06 -5.72 -5.96
CA PRO A 345 -14.77 -6.41 -7.23
C PRO A 345 -13.28 -6.72 -7.37
N THR A 346 -12.98 -7.85 -8.00
CA THR A 346 -11.62 -8.36 -8.14
C THR A 346 -10.68 -7.35 -8.81
N LYS A 347 -9.58 -7.04 -8.14
CA LYS A 347 -8.50 -6.15 -8.56
C LYS A 347 -7.16 -6.72 -8.13
N GLY A 348 -6.18 -6.64 -9.01
CA GLY A 348 -4.80 -7.00 -8.73
C GLY A 348 -4.12 -5.92 -7.89
N LEU A 349 -4.24 -6.01 -6.58
CA LEU A 349 -3.52 -5.17 -5.61
C LEU A 349 -2.95 -6.07 -4.53
N THR A 350 -1.64 -6.02 -4.36
CA THR A 350 -0.95 -6.77 -3.31
C THR A 350 -1.33 -6.28 -1.92
N LEU A 351 -1.40 -7.20 -0.94
CA LEU A 351 -1.52 -6.85 0.48
C LEU A 351 -0.19 -6.24 0.96
N PRO A 352 -0.16 -4.96 1.40
CA PRO A 352 1.08 -4.29 1.79
C PRO A 352 1.87 -5.11 2.80
N LEU A 353 3.21 -5.08 2.73
CA LEU A 353 4.13 -5.77 3.64
C LEU A 353 4.06 -7.30 3.65
N MET A 354 3.02 -7.92 3.11
CA MET A 354 2.80 -9.37 3.21
C MET A 354 2.91 -10.09 1.88
N SER A 355 2.20 -9.61 0.84
CA SER A 355 2.15 -10.30 -0.46
C SER A 355 3.50 -10.32 -1.18
N PHE A 356 3.73 -11.35 -1.97
CA PHE A 356 4.87 -11.39 -2.89
C PHE A 356 4.74 -10.26 -3.93
N GLY A 357 5.77 -9.41 -3.99
CA GLY A 357 5.83 -8.29 -4.93
C GLY A 357 7.08 -7.46 -4.67
N GLY A 358 8.13 -7.63 -5.51
CA GLY A 358 9.43 -7.01 -5.27
C GLY A 358 9.36 -5.49 -5.08
N SER A 359 8.76 -4.79 -6.03
CA SER A 359 8.62 -3.32 -5.97
C SER A 359 7.72 -2.87 -4.83
N SER A 360 6.63 -3.61 -4.57
CA SER A 360 5.68 -3.29 -3.49
C SER A 360 6.34 -3.40 -2.12
N ILE A 361 7.06 -4.48 -1.83
CA ILE A 361 7.77 -4.65 -0.55
C ILE A 361 8.81 -3.56 -0.35
N VAL A 362 9.62 -3.25 -1.38
CA VAL A 362 10.63 -2.20 -1.29
C VAL A 362 9.98 -0.84 -1.04
N ALA A 363 8.94 -0.47 -1.79
CA ALA A 363 8.22 0.80 -1.61
C ALA A 363 7.59 0.91 -0.21
N ASN A 364 7.00 -0.18 0.30
CA ASN A 364 6.42 -0.23 1.63
C ASN A 364 7.48 -0.12 2.74
N CYS A 365 8.65 -0.77 2.59
CA CYS A 365 9.77 -0.62 3.54
C CYS A 365 10.28 0.82 3.58
N ILE A 366 10.39 1.50 2.42
CA ILE A 366 10.77 2.91 2.36
C ILE A 366 9.71 3.78 3.03
N ALA A 367 8.42 3.53 2.78
CA ALA A 367 7.32 4.27 3.41
C ALA A 367 7.34 4.14 4.94
N LEU A 368 7.55 2.91 5.47
CA LEU A 368 7.71 2.68 6.90
C LEU A 368 8.93 3.41 7.47
N ALA A 369 10.05 3.41 6.76
CA ALA A 369 11.26 4.12 7.17
C ALA A 369 11.05 5.64 7.24
N VAL A 370 10.33 6.22 6.27
CA VAL A 370 9.94 7.64 6.29
C VAL A 370 8.99 7.92 7.47
N LEU A 371 8.03 7.04 7.73
CA LEU A 371 7.12 7.16 8.88
C LEU A 371 7.88 7.09 10.21
N LEU A 372 8.83 6.16 10.35
CA LEU A 372 9.71 6.05 11.51
C LEU A 372 10.61 7.29 11.66
N ARG A 373 11.05 7.89 10.54
CA ARG A 373 11.80 9.15 10.57
C ARG A 373 10.96 10.29 11.15
N VAL A 374 9.69 10.40 10.75
CA VAL A 374 8.76 11.38 11.34
C VAL A 374 8.60 11.15 12.84
N ASP A 375 8.40 9.90 13.28
CA ASP A 375 8.28 9.56 14.70
C ASP A 375 9.54 9.89 15.47
N TRP A 376 10.71 9.49 14.97
CA TRP A 376 11.99 9.78 15.59
C TRP A 376 12.21 11.29 15.77
N GLU A 377 12.00 12.09 14.72
CA GLU A 377 12.12 13.55 14.81
C GLU A 377 11.14 14.14 15.83
N ASN A 378 9.89 13.67 15.88
CA ASN A 378 8.93 14.10 16.91
C ASN A 378 9.43 13.81 18.32
N ARG A 379 10.02 12.64 18.56
CA ARG A 379 10.54 12.21 19.87
C ARG A 379 11.79 12.96 20.28
N GLN A 380 12.69 13.26 19.32
CA GLN A 380 13.86 14.11 19.61
C GLN A 380 13.41 15.53 20.08
N LEU A 381 12.42 16.11 19.40
CA LEU A 381 11.84 17.39 19.83
C LEU A 381 11.15 17.28 21.21
N MET A 382 10.51 16.13 21.54
CA MET A 382 9.95 15.91 22.88
C MET A 382 11.03 15.87 23.98
N LYS A 383 12.23 15.42 23.61
CA LYS A 383 13.40 15.38 24.51
C LYS A 383 14.14 16.73 24.59
N GLY A 384 13.70 17.73 23.81
CA GLY A 384 14.31 19.08 23.79
C GLY A 384 15.49 19.24 22.84
N TYR A 385 15.75 18.27 21.96
CA TYR A 385 16.78 18.41 20.93
C TYR A 385 16.30 19.27 19.76
N THR A 386 17.18 20.08 19.18
CA THR A 386 16.94 20.77 17.89
C THR A 386 17.27 19.85 16.72
N ILE A 387 16.41 19.79 15.67
CA ILE A 387 16.57 18.94 14.51
C ILE A 387 16.78 19.76 13.24
#